data_d2b9a51ea4759f7eab8c241bec809a0f
#
_entry.id   d2b9a51ea4759f7eab8c241bec809a0f
#
_cell.length_a   1.000
_cell.length_b   1.000
_cell.length_c   1.000
_cell.angle_alpha   90.00
_cell.angle_beta   90.00
_cell.angle_gamma   90.00
#
_symmetry.space_group_name_H-M   'P 1'
#
loop_
_entity.id
_entity.type
_entity.pdbx_description
1 polymer ?
#
loop_
_entity_poly.entity_id
_entity_poly.type
_entity_poly.pdbx_seq_one_letter_code
_entity_poly.pdbx_strand_id
1 'polypeptide(L)'
;MTIQPLKLLMISSLIAFIYSHVHAAELSNDPLPTVQENVATHKAVLVDVREPGEWKEGHVEGAISLPLSSLKKDDTSALEQQLPKDKIVYTHCVMGVRALKAAKILEGLGYNVRPLKAGYEDLVKAGFEKAAN
;
A
#
# COMPACT_ATOMS: atom_id res chain seq x y z
N MET A 1 -65.27 25.70 16.00
CA MET A 1 -64.13 24.93 16.50
C MET A 1 -63.49 24.25 15.33
N THR A 2 -62.43 24.84 14.75
CA THR A 2 -61.74 24.26 13.59
C THR A 2 -60.58 23.44 14.08
N ILE A 3 -60.67 22.14 13.89
CA ILE A 3 -59.58 21.21 14.21
C ILE A 3 -58.54 21.27 13.07
N GLN A 4 -57.38 21.83 13.35
CA GLN A 4 -56.27 21.83 12.41
C GLN A 4 -55.65 20.43 12.33
N PRO A 5 -55.43 19.89 11.15
CA PRO A 5 -54.74 18.62 11.04
C PRO A 5 -53.25 18.74 11.38
N LEU A 6 -52.81 17.94 12.30
CA LEU A 6 -51.42 17.78 12.70
C LEU A 6 -50.60 17.35 11.50
N LYS A 7 -49.74 18.27 10.99
CA LYS A 7 -48.78 17.91 9.95
C LYS A 7 -47.71 16.97 10.53
N LEU A 8 -47.88 15.72 10.20
CA LEU A 8 -46.86 14.69 10.49
C LEU A 8 -45.60 14.97 9.66
N LEU A 9 -44.60 15.55 10.29
CA LEU A 9 -43.29 15.71 9.64
C LEU A 9 -42.65 14.34 9.50
N MET A 10 -42.69 13.79 8.29
CA MET A 10 -41.90 12.66 7.90
C MET A 10 -40.42 13.09 7.89
N ILE A 11 -39.68 12.82 8.95
CA ILE A 11 -38.24 12.91 8.96
C ILE A 11 -37.73 11.67 8.24
N SER A 12 -37.53 11.84 6.93
CA SER A 12 -36.83 10.84 6.12
C SER A 12 -35.36 10.81 6.56
N SER A 13 -35.04 9.90 7.46
CA SER A 13 -33.67 9.60 7.85
C SER A 13 -32.97 8.96 6.64
N LEU A 14 -32.28 9.77 5.84
CA LEU A 14 -31.41 9.30 4.79
C LEU A 14 -30.17 8.67 5.47
N ILE A 15 -30.27 7.40 5.79
CA ILE A 15 -29.12 6.60 6.22
C ILE A 15 -28.25 6.45 4.97
N ALA A 16 -27.26 7.31 4.84
CA ALA A 16 -26.20 7.13 3.87
C ALA A 16 -25.40 5.88 4.29
N PHE A 17 -25.73 4.76 3.67
CA PHE A 17 -24.93 3.54 3.76
C PHE A 17 -23.59 3.87 3.06
N ILE A 18 -22.61 4.26 3.84
CA ILE A 18 -21.25 4.37 3.35
C ILE A 18 -20.77 2.92 3.12
N TYR A 19 -20.96 2.45 1.90
CA TYR A 19 -20.30 1.24 1.45
C TYR A 19 -18.79 1.55 1.42
N SER A 20 -18.12 1.24 2.53
CA SER A 20 -16.67 1.08 2.49
C SER A 20 -16.39 -0.07 1.53
N HIS A 21 -16.03 0.27 0.31
CA HIS A 21 -15.48 -0.71 -0.61
C HIS A 21 -14.16 -1.18 -0.01
N VAL A 22 -14.22 -2.32 0.68
CA VAL A 22 -13.01 -3.07 1.03
C VAL A 22 -12.48 -3.60 -0.29
N HIS A 23 -11.61 -2.84 -0.93
CA HIS A 23 -10.85 -3.34 -2.05
C HIS A 23 -9.91 -4.42 -1.50
N ALA A 24 -10.14 -5.67 -1.90
CA ALA A 24 -9.16 -6.72 -1.66
C ALA A 24 -7.85 -6.28 -2.34
N ALA A 25 -6.73 -6.38 -1.63
CA ALA A 25 -5.43 -6.05 -2.21
C ALA A 25 -5.19 -6.94 -3.44
N GLU A 26 -4.93 -6.29 -4.57
CA GLU A 26 -4.64 -6.92 -5.86
C GLU A 26 -3.28 -6.43 -6.35
N LEU A 27 -2.62 -7.22 -7.18
CA LEU A 27 -1.40 -6.79 -7.84
C LEU A 27 -1.65 -5.54 -8.68
N SER A 28 -0.78 -4.57 -8.58
CA SER A 28 -0.87 -3.31 -9.32
C SER A 28 -0.68 -3.56 -10.82
N ASN A 29 -1.46 -2.84 -11.61
CA ASN A 29 -1.30 -2.77 -13.07
C ASN A 29 -0.47 -1.56 -13.50
N ASP A 30 0.11 -0.81 -12.57
CA ASP A 30 0.96 0.33 -12.91
C ASP A 30 2.16 -0.13 -13.74
N PRO A 31 2.41 0.44 -14.92
CA PRO A 31 3.62 0.15 -15.69
C PRO A 31 4.88 0.54 -14.88
N LEU A 32 5.95 -0.24 -15.00
CA LEU A 32 7.18 0.04 -14.26
C LEU A 32 7.77 1.45 -14.50
N PRO A 33 7.69 2.04 -15.69
CA PRO A 33 8.06 3.44 -15.88
C PRO A 33 7.25 4.41 -15.02
N THR A 34 5.95 4.16 -14.83
CA THR A 34 5.08 4.97 -13.96
C THR A 34 5.48 4.79 -12.49
N VAL A 35 5.75 3.57 -12.07
CA VAL A 35 6.26 3.29 -10.71
C VAL A 35 7.56 4.05 -10.46
N GLN A 36 8.49 3.97 -11.40
CA GLN A 36 9.80 4.65 -11.32
C GLN A 36 9.64 6.17 -11.22
N GLU A 37 8.77 6.76 -12.04
CA GLU A 37 8.49 8.20 -12.00
C GLU A 37 7.86 8.61 -10.67
N ASN A 38 6.89 7.87 -10.17
CA ASN A 38 6.24 8.16 -8.90
C ASN A 38 7.24 8.11 -7.73
N VAL A 39 8.17 7.17 -7.74
CA VAL A 39 9.23 7.09 -6.73
C VAL A 39 10.23 8.25 -6.89
N ALA A 40 10.68 8.55 -8.11
CA ALA A 40 11.62 9.61 -8.39
C ALA A 40 11.08 11.00 -8.03
N THR A 41 9.77 11.22 -8.17
CA THR A 41 9.10 12.50 -7.85
C THR A 41 8.53 12.56 -6.43
N HIS A 42 8.88 11.59 -5.60
CA HIS A 42 8.43 11.49 -4.19
C HIS A 42 6.90 11.38 -3.99
N LYS A 43 6.18 10.95 -5.00
CA LYS A 43 4.75 10.59 -4.89
C LYS A 43 4.55 9.21 -4.29
N ALA A 44 5.57 8.38 -4.35
CA ALA A 44 5.57 7.02 -3.84
C ALA A 44 6.88 6.66 -3.16
N VAL A 45 6.83 5.60 -2.37
CA VAL A 45 8.01 4.88 -1.86
C VAL A 45 8.00 3.45 -2.36
N LEU A 46 9.18 2.87 -2.55
CA LEU A 46 9.36 1.47 -2.89
C LEU A 46 9.76 0.69 -1.64
N VAL A 47 9.03 -0.36 -1.33
CA VAL A 47 9.23 -1.18 -0.13
C VAL A 47 9.58 -2.61 -0.55
N ASP A 48 10.74 -3.06 -0.15
CA ASP A 48 11.21 -4.42 -0.33
C ASP A 48 10.79 -5.27 0.87
N VAL A 49 9.88 -6.20 0.65
CA VAL A 49 9.34 -7.08 1.69
C VAL A 49 10.01 -8.43 1.76
N ARG A 50 11.12 -8.60 1.00
CA ARG A 50 11.97 -9.80 1.09
C ARG A 50 12.67 -9.85 2.45
N GLU A 51 13.17 -11.03 2.79
CA GLU A 51 13.89 -11.21 4.05
C GLU A 51 15.30 -10.56 4.02
N PRO A 52 15.90 -10.29 5.20
CA PRO A 52 17.16 -9.55 5.29
C PRO A 52 18.32 -10.18 4.50
N GLY A 53 18.36 -11.49 4.37
CA GLY A 53 19.39 -12.18 3.58
C GLY A 53 19.32 -11.84 2.10
N GLU A 54 18.10 -11.79 1.54
CA GLU A 54 17.88 -11.41 0.15
C GLU A 54 18.22 -9.93 -0.10
N TRP A 55 17.85 -9.05 0.83
CA TRP A 55 18.20 -7.63 0.80
C TRP A 55 19.71 -7.39 0.75
N LYS A 56 20.46 -8.12 1.55
CA LYS A 56 21.94 -8.03 1.60
C LYS A 56 22.60 -8.45 0.30
N GLU A 57 22.03 -9.41 -0.43
CA GLU A 57 22.55 -9.85 -1.72
C GLU A 57 22.38 -8.81 -2.82
N GLY A 58 21.46 -7.89 -2.65
CA GLY A 58 21.20 -6.79 -3.56
C GLY A 58 19.79 -6.24 -3.37
N HIS A 59 19.64 -4.93 -3.52
CA HIS A 59 18.37 -4.22 -3.42
C HIS A 59 18.38 -2.96 -4.28
N VAL A 60 17.20 -2.41 -4.51
CA VAL A 60 17.04 -1.17 -5.26
C VAL A 60 17.48 0.01 -4.40
N GLU A 61 18.25 0.93 -5.00
CA GLU A 61 18.66 2.17 -4.35
C GLU A 61 17.44 2.96 -3.88
N GLY A 62 17.47 3.43 -2.63
CA GLY A 62 16.40 4.20 -2.02
C GLY A 62 15.18 3.38 -1.58
N ALA A 63 15.15 2.07 -1.81
CA ALA A 63 14.08 1.21 -1.31
C ALA A 63 14.13 1.10 0.22
N ILE A 64 12.97 0.93 0.82
CA ILE A 64 12.81 0.70 2.25
C ILE A 64 12.75 -0.81 2.50
N SER A 65 13.62 -1.33 3.36
CA SER A 65 13.55 -2.74 3.79
C SER A 65 12.49 -2.91 4.86
N LEU A 66 11.47 -3.71 4.54
CA LEU A 66 10.40 -4.03 5.47
C LEU A 66 10.00 -5.50 5.29
N PRO A 67 10.79 -6.43 5.85
CA PRO A 67 10.54 -7.86 5.67
C PRO A 67 9.12 -8.26 6.08
N LEU A 68 8.48 -9.12 5.28
CA LEU A 68 7.12 -9.61 5.60
C LEU A 68 7.04 -10.22 7.00
N SER A 69 8.10 -10.90 7.45
CA SER A 69 8.18 -11.47 8.79
C SER A 69 8.05 -10.42 9.90
N SER A 70 8.56 -9.20 9.66
CA SER A 70 8.40 -8.09 10.61
C SER A 70 6.97 -7.56 10.67
N LEU A 71 6.25 -7.58 9.55
CA LEU A 71 4.87 -7.11 9.46
C LEU A 71 3.87 -8.05 10.13
N LYS A 72 4.24 -9.29 10.35
CA LYS A 72 3.39 -10.27 11.04
C LYS A 72 3.45 -10.16 12.55
N LYS A 73 4.31 -9.30 13.10
CA LYS A 73 4.38 -9.02 14.53
C LYS A 73 3.28 -8.05 14.94
N ASP A 74 2.75 -8.21 16.14
CA ASP A 74 1.64 -7.40 16.65
C ASP A 74 2.03 -5.93 16.91
N ASP A 75 3.31 -5.64 17.12
CA ASP A 75 3.80 -4.28 17.34
C ASP A 75 4.14 -3.59 16.02
N THR A 76 3.24 -2.70 15.62
CA THR A 76 3.40 -1.86 14.42
C THR A 76 3.78 -0.41 14.75
N SER A 77 4.11 -0.11 16.00
CA SER A 77 4.36 1.26 16.47
C SER A 77 5.52 1.96 15.74
N ALA A 78 6.56 1.20 15.34
CA ALA A 78 7.70 1.74 14.61
C ALA A 78 7.40 1.96 13.12
N LEU A 79 6.33 1.40 12.59
CA LEU A 79 6.02 1.42 11.16
C LEU A 79 5.71 2.83 10.65
N GLU A 80 4.99 3.63 11.42
CA GLU A 80 4.64 5.00 11.05
C GLU A 80 5.86 5.92 10.89
N GLN A 81 6.97 5.59 11.54
CA GLN A 81 8.23 6.30 11.38
C GLN A 81 8.97 5.92 10.08
N GLN A 82 8.68 4.75 9.53
CA GLN A 82 9.33 4.21 8.33
C GLN A 82 8.53 4.46 7.07
N LEU A 83 7.19 4.45 7.16
CA LEU A 83 6.31 4.55 6.00
C LEU A 83 5.40 5.78 6.09
N PRO A 84 5.37 6.61 5.03
CA PRO A 84 4.45 7.73 4.93
C PRO A 84 3.04 7.26 4.56
N LYS A 85 2.02 7.76 5.25
CA LYS A 85 0.61 7.49 4.92
C LYS A 85 0.04 8.35 3.79
N ASP A 86 0.74 9.42 3.44
CA ASP A 86 0.35 10.39 2.42
C ASP A 86 0.93 10.07 1.02
N LYS A 87 1.61 8.95 0.88
CA LYS A 87 2.23 8.51 -0.38
C LYS A 87 1.75 7.12 -0.78
N ILE A 88 1.90 6.82 -2.08
CA ILE A 88 1.73 5.46 -2.58
C ILE A 88 2.88 4.59 -2.02
N VAL A 89 2.55 3.43 -1.51
CA VAL A 89 3.52 2.42 -1.05
C VAL A 89 3.53 1.28 -2.06
N TYR A 90 4.55 1.21 -2.89
CA TYR A 90 4.76 0.06 -3.77
C TYR A 90 5.52 -1.02 -3.01
N THR A 91 4.93 -2.19 -2.84
CA THR A 91 5.61 -3.35 -2.27
C THR A 91 6.12 -4.28 -3.37
N HIS A 92 7.29 -4.85 -3.20
CA HIS A 92 7.82 -5.88 -4.09
C HIS A 92 8.54 -7.00 -3.33
N CYS A 93 8.64 -8.15 -3.97
CA CYS A 93 9.40 -9.31 -3.49
C CYS A 93 10.11 -9.99 -4.65
N VAL A 94 9.87 -11.26 -4.92
CA VAL A 94 10.42 -11.98 -6.10
C VAL A 94 9.36 -12.10 -7.20
N MET A 95 8.16 -12.57 -6.88
CA MET A 95 7.08 -12.86 -7.84
C MET A 95 5.73 -12.27 -7.45
N GLY A 96 5.67 -11.41 -6.47
CA GLY A 96 4.47 -10.70 -6.06
C GLY A 96 3.69 -11.34 -4.91
N VAL A 97 3.96 -12.58 -4.51
CA VAL A 97 3.18 -13.28 -3.47
C VAL A 97 3.35 -12.61 -2.09
N ARG A 98 4.58 -12.40 -1.66
CA ARG A 98 4.88 -11.72 -0.39
C ARG A 98 4.49 -10.24 -0.45
N ALA A 99 4.69 -9.60 -1.60
CA ALA A 99 4.26 -8.21 -1.83
C ALA A 99 2.76 -8.05 -1.62
N LEU A 100 1.95 -8.98 -2.13
CA LEU A 100 0.50 -8.98 -1.95
C LEU A 100 0.10 -9.23 -0.49
N LYS A 101 0.76 -10.16 0.20
CA LYS A 101 0.52 -10.42 1.63
C LYS A 101 0.85 -9.19 2.49
N ALA A 102 1.99 -8.54 2.23
CA ALA A 102 2.37 -7.30 2.89
C ALA A 102 1.36 -6.18 2.63
N ALA A 103 0.89 -6.04 1.38
CA ALA A 103 -0.11 -5.05 1.01
C ALA A 103 -1.41 -5.20 1.81
N LYS A 104 -1.90 -6.41 2.01
CA LYS A 104 -3.10 -6.68 2.81
C LYS A 104 -2.94 -6.20 4.25
N ILE A 105 -1.77 -6.45 4.85
CA ILE A 105 -1.46 -6.00 6.22
C ILE A 105 -1.42 -4.47 6.26
N LEU A 106 -0.67 -3.85 5.36
CA LEU A 106 -0.47 -2.40 5.34
C LEU A 106 -1.76 -1.64 5.00
N GLU A 107 -2.59 -2.14 4.11
CA GLU A 107 -3.91 -1.55 3.84
C GLU A 107 -4.81 -1.57 5.08
N GLY A 108 -4.79 -2.65 5.84
CA GLY A 108 -5.49 -2.75 7.12
C GLY A 108 -5.03 -1.72 8.14
N LEU A 109 -3.82 -1.21 8.01
CA LEU A 109 -3.24 -0.15 8.84
C LEU A 109 -3.43 1.27 8.26
N GLY A 110 -4.13 1.41 7.14
CA GLY A 110 -4.47 2.70 6.54
C GLY A 110 -3.50 3.21 5.48
N TYR A 111 -2.57 2.40 4.99
CA TYR A 111 -1.66 2.78 3.90
C TYR A 111 -2.29 2.58 2.52
N ASN A 112 -1.90 3.43 1.56
CA ASN A 112 -2.24 3.28 0.15
C ASN A 112 -1.19 2.41 -0.53
N VAL A 113 -1.46 1.11 -0.63
CA VAL A 113 -0.48 0.12 -1.09
C VAL A 113 -0.81 -0.38 -2.47
N ARG A 114 0.20 -0.48 -3.32
CA ARG A 114 0.13 -1.06 -4.66
C ARG A 114 1.19 -2.16 -4.78
N PRO A 115 0.83 -3.43 -4.55
CA PRO A 115 1.80 -4.52 -4.64
C PRO A 115 2.19 -4.80 -6.08
N LEU A 116 3.50 -4.98 -6.32
CA LEU A 116 4.05 -5.27 -7.65
C LEU A 116 4.24 -6.77 -7.85
N LYS A 117 3.97 -7.22 -9.07
CA LYS A 117 4.38 -8.56 -9.51
C LYS A 117 5.88 -8.62 -9.77
N ALA A 118 6.45 -7.52 -10.29
CA ALA A 118 7.87 -7.40 -10.59
C ALA A 118 8.72 -7.57 -9.32
N GLY A 119 9.75 -8.39 -9.42
CA GLY A 119 10.74 -8.57 -8.38
C GLY A 119 11.97 -7.70 -8.56
N TYR A 120 12.97 -7.86 -7.68
CA TYR A 120 14.20 -7.07 -7.71
C TYR A 120 14.89 -7.10 -9.09
N GLU A 121 15.05 -8.28 -9.68
CA GLU A 121 15.69 -8.42 -10.98
C GLU A 121 14.90 -7.73 -12.11
N ASP A 122 13.58 -7.81 -12.09
CA ASP A 122 12.72 -7.14 -13.08
C ASP A 122 12.81 -5.62 -12.95
N LEU A 123 12.85 -5.10 -11.72
CA LEU A 123 12.98 -3.68 -11.44
C LEU A 123 14.32 -3.15 -11.97
N VAL A 124 15.41 -3.89 -11.72
CA VAL A 124 16.75 -3.50 -12.23
C VAL A 124 16.77 -3.53 -13.75
N LYS A 125 16.20 -4.54 -14.41
CA LYS A 125 16.07 -4.59 -15.87
C LYS A 125 15.25 -3.43 -16.44
N ALA A 126 14.27 -2.95 -15.67
CA ALA A 126 13.43 -1.81 -16.05
C ALA A 126 14.11 -0.44 -15.83
N GLY A 127 15.33 -0.41 -15.27
CA GLY A 127 16.10 0.80 -15.10
C GLY A 127 16.15 1.36 -13.67
N PHE A 128 15.62 0.62 -12.68
CA PHE A 128 15.83 0.99 -11.27
C PHE A 128 17.31 0.75 -10.91
N GLU A 129 17.91 1.71 -10.21
CA GLU A 129 19.31 1.61 -9.82
C GLU A 129 19.49 0.56 -8.70
N LYS A 130 20.60 -0.17 -8.79
CA LYS A 130 21.04 -1.03 -7.69
C LYS A 130 21.69 -0.18 -6.60
N ALA A 131 21.39 -0.48 -5.35
CA ALA A 131 22.14 0.10 -4.25
C ALA A 131 23.62 -0.32 -4.34
N ALA A 132 24.53 0.62 -4.04
CA ALA A 132 25.93 0.32 -3.90
C ALA A 132 26.15 -0.55 -2.64
N ASN A 133 26.99 -1.59 -2.76
CA ASN A 133 27.42 -2.42 -1.63
C ASN A 133 28.50 -1.72 -0.82
#